data_f88cd5e4185d8f7c67f53ffa052e5c9d
#
_entry.id   f88cd5e4185d8f7c67f53ffa052e5c9d
#
_cell.length_a   1.000
_cell.length_b   1.000
_cell.length_c   1.000
_cell.angle_alpha   90.00
_cell.angle_beta   90.00
_cell.angle_gamma   90.00
#
_symmetry.space_group_name_H-M   'P 1'
#
loop_
_entity.id
_entity.type
_entity.pdbx_description
1 polymer ?
#
loop_
_entity_poly.entity_id
_entity_poly.type
_entity_poly.pdbx_seq_one_letter_code
_entity_poly.pdbx_strand_id
1 'polypeptide(L)'
;MVYTRGYLLLATFFALVALPGLVRAEDLRRTAIVRAIQTSRDSVVNIHGEKFVSDTGDDAEDRRVNGMGTGVVIDPRGYAVTNFHVVDGVREIEVTLASGRTVAARLISHDRRTDLAVIKIDTVDPLPVIQLGTSDDLLTGETVLALGNAFGYEHTVTRGIISALHRNVDVSPTQRYEDLIQTDASINPGNSGGPLLNINGEMIGINVAVRAGAQGIGFAIPVDSVLRIVTRLLSIERIDHTWHGLVCRTCGTGAMIET
;
A
#
# COMPACT_ATOMS: atom_id res chain seq x y z
N MET A 1 -8.07 87.10 -44.70
CA MET A 1 -6.92 86.79 -43.81
C MET A 1 -7.49 85.92 -42.72
N VAL A 2 -7.51 84.59 -42.91
CA VAL A 2 -8.10 83.60 -41.98
C VAL A 2 -7.05 82.52 -41.73
N TYR A 3 -6.57 82.44 -40.48
CA TYR A 3 -5.64 81.46 -40.07
C TYR A 3 -6.41 80.20 -39.63
N THR A 4 -6.22 79.11 -40.36
CA THR A 4 -6.67 77.79 -39.92
C THR A 4 -5.59 77.10 -39.14
N ARG A 5 -5.87 76.84 -37.85
CA ARG A 5 -5.02 76.04 -36.92
C ARG A 5 -5.33 74.54 -37.14
N GLY A 6 -4.34 73.82 -37.69
CA GLY A 6 -4.40 72.34 -37.76
C GLY A 6 -4.08 71.76 -36.42
N TYR A 7 -4.95 70.94 -35.89
CA TYR A 7 -4.71 70.11 -34.73
C TYR A 7 -4.07 68.79 -35.17
N LEU A 8 -2.84 68.55 -34.76
CA LEU A 8 -2.10 67.34 -34.97
C LEU A 8 -2.54 66.35 -33.82
N LEU A 9 -3.39 65.40 -34.17
CA LEU A 9 -3.78 64.29 -33.26
C LEU A 9 -2.65 63.29 -33.25
N LEU A 10 -1.90 63.26 -32.14
CA LEU A 10 -0.88 62.24 -31.83
C LEU A 10 -1.59 61.03 -31.30
N ALA A 11 -1.84 60.01 -32.13
CA ALA A 11 -2.36 58.71 -31.71
C ALA A 11 -1.21 57.89 -31.07
N THR A 12 -1.14 57.87 -29.78
CA THR A 12 -0.26 56.96 -29.00
C THR A 12 -0.82 55.55 -29.07
N PHE A 13 -0.23 54.74 -29.91
CA PHE A 13 -0.49 53.28 -30.00
C PHE A 13 0.19 52.62 -28.80
N PHE A 14 -0.59 52.33 -27.78
CA PHE A 14 -0.12 51.52 -26.64
C PHE A 14 -0.02 50.07 -27.12
N ALA A 15 1.17 49.65 -27.58
CA ALA A 15 1.48 48.25 -27.82
C ALA A 15 1.46 47.50 -26.48
N LEU A 16 0.38 46.81 -26.21
CA LEU A 16 0.28 45.84 -25.09
C LEU A 16 1.22 44.67 -25.43
N VAL A 17 2.46 44.76 -24.99
CA VAL A 17 3.41 43.64 -25.01
C VAL A 17 2.86 42.62 -24.04
N ALA A 18 2.14 41.63 -24.54
CA ALA A 18 1.83 40.42 -23.78
C ALA A 18 3.19 39.76 -23.42
N LEU A 19 3.64 39.99 -22.19
CA LEU A 19 4.74 39.23 -21.62
C LEU A 19 4.38 37.74 -21.76
N PRO A 20 5.16 36.94 -22.51
CA PRO A 20 4.95 35.51 -22.50
C PRO A 20 5.09 35.10 -21.03
N GLY A 21 3.97 34.65 -20.42
CA GLY A 21 4.01 34.09 -19.10
C GLY A 21 5.18 33.09 -19.08
N LEU A 22 6.10 33.26 -18.15
CA LEU A 22 7.18 32.31 -17.90
C LEU A 22 6.50 30.96 -17.66
N VAL A 23 6.25 30.21 -18.73
CA VAL A 23 5.95 28.78 -18.65
C VAL A 23 7.20 28.20 -18.03
N ARG A 24 7.14 28.00 -16.70
CA ARG A 24 8.19 27.34 -15.97
C ARG A 24 8.35 25.99 -16.67
N ALA A 25 9.48 25.78 -17.32
CA ALA A 25 9.77 24.52 -18.00
C ALA A 25 9.51 23.43 -16.98
N GLU A 26 8.45 22.66 -17.21
CA GLU A 26 8.10 21.55 -16.32
C GLU A 26 9.30 20.63 -16.33
N ASP A 27 9.82 20.32 -15.14
CA ASP A 27 10.98 19.41 -15.02
C ASP A 27 10.58 18.07 -15.65
N LEU A 28 11.09 17.79 -16.85
CA LEU A 28 10.77 16.59 -17.63
C LEU A 28 11.03 15.29 -16.86
N ARG A 29 11.83 15.35 -15.79
CA ARG A 29 12.03 14.22 -14.88
C ARG A 29 10.82 13.94 -13.99
N ARG A 30 9.93 14.92 -13.76
CA ARG A 30 8.70 14.77 -12.97
C ARG A 30 7.58 14.16 -13.79
N THR A 31 7.81 12.94 -14.25
CA THR A 31 6.80 12.13 -14.95
C THR A 31 5.62 11.77 -14.03
N ALA A 32 4.54 11.23 -14.60
CA ALA A 32 3.42 10.69 -13.81
C ALA A 32 3.90 9.63 -12.82
N ILE A 33 4.84 8.77 -13.23
CA ILE A 33 5.46 7.75 -12.37
C ILE A 33 6.13 8.38 -11.16
N VAL A 34 6.96 9.42 -11.36
CA VAL A 34 7.68 10.09 -10.27
C VAL A 34 6.69 10.74 -9.30
N ARG A 35 5.62 11.36 -9.81
CA ARG A 35 4.57 11.96 -8.96
C ARG A 35 3.84 10.88 -8.15
N ALA A 36 3.43 9.79 -8.78
CA ALA A 36 2.77 8.67 -8.11
C ALA A 36 3.61 8.13 -6.93
N ILE A 37 4.92 7.95 -7.13
CA ILE A 37 5.84 7.50 -6.08
C ILE A 37 5.95 8.54 -4.96
N GLN A 38 6.14 9.81 -5.31
CA GLN A 38 6.29 10.88 -4.32
C GLN A 38 5.05 11.06 -3.43
N THR A 39 3.85 10.83 -3.97
CA THR A 39 2.60 10.94 -3.22
C THR A 39 2.40 9.76 -2.28
N SER A 40 2.85 8.56 -2.67
CA SER A 40 2.51 7.32 -1.95
C SER A 40 3.60 6.85 -0.98
N ARG A 41 4.88 7.18 -1.22
CA ARG A 41 6.01 6.60 -0.48
C ARG A 41 5.95 6.82 1.03
N ASP A 42 5.41 7.96 1.47
CA ASP A 42 5.40 8.34 2.89
C ASP A 42 4.39 7.49 3.70
N SER A 43 3.47 6.80 3.03
CA SER A 43 2.52 5.85 3.61
C SER A 43 3.00 4.40 3.56
N VAL A 44 4.18 4.15 2.97
CA VAL A 44 4.79 2.82 2.88
C VAL A 44 5.83 2.67 3.98
N VAL A 45 5.77 1.57 4.70
CA VAL A 45 6.65 1.29 5.85
C VAL A 45 7.39 -0.02 5.65
N ASN A 46 8.61 -0.10 6.18
CA ASN A 46 9.40 -1.32 6.17
C ASN A 46 9.14 -2.08 7.47
N ILE A 47 8.85 -3.37 7.35
CA ILE A 47 8.59 -4.25 8.50
C ILE A 47 9.80 -5.15 8.69
N HIS A 48 10.32 -5.15 9.90
CA HIS A 48 11.41 -6.00 10.33
C HIS A 48 10.98 -6.80 11.55
N GLY A 49 11.55 -7.99 11.70
CA GLY A 49 11.33 -8.79 12.89
C GLY A 49 12.16 -10.05 12.88
N GLU A 50 12.49 -10.53 14.07
CA GLU A 50 13.20 -11.79 14.24
C GLU A 50 12.21 -12.95 14.30
N LYS A 51 12.37 -13.90 13.39
CA LYS A 51 11.65 -15.19 13.41
C LYS A 51 12.58 -16.26 13.95
N PHE A 52 12.04 -17.12 14.79
CA PHE A 52 12.70 -18.35 15.20
C PHE A 52 12.15 -19.49 14.33
N VAL A 53 13.01 -20.08 13.53
CA VAL A 53 12.65 -21.28 12.75
C VAL A 53 13.27 -22.46 13.48
N SER A 54 12.42 -23.31 14.06
CA SER A 54 12.87 -24.58 14.61
C SER A 54 13.16 -25.55 13.47
N ASP A 55 14.38 -25.94 13.32
CA ASP A 55 14.75 -26.98 12.36
C ASP A 55 14.34 -28.35 12.93
N THR A 56 13.69 -29.20 12.12
CA THR A 56 13.17 -30.51 12.53
C THR A 56 14.27 -31.59 12.44
N GLY A 57 15.41 -31.38 13.10
CA GLY A 57 16.52 -32.33 13.21
C GLY A 57 16.93 -32.56 14.66
N ASP A 58 17.59 -33.69 14.96
CA ASP A 58 18.06 -34.06 16.33
C ASP A 58 19.05 -33.07 16.97
N ASP A 59 19.56 -32.08 16.20
CA ASP A 59 20.39 -30.95 16.64
C ASP A 59 19.69 -29.60 16.41
N ALA A 60 18.41 -29.47 16.75
CA ALA A 60 17.59 -28.31 16.52
C ALA A 60 18.09 -27.08 17.32
N GLU A 61 19.01 -26.32 16.76
CA GLU A 61 19.25 -24.93 17.19
C GLU A 61 18.19 -24.00 16.57
N ASP A 62 17.48 -23.26 17.40
CA ASP A 62 16.56 -22.20 16.96
C ASP A 62 17.35 -21.19 16.12
N ARG A 63 17.16 -21.26 14.80
CA ARG A 63 17.83 -20.37 13.88
C ARG A 63 17.04 -19.06 13.78
N ARG A 64 17.71 -17.95 14.11
CA ARG A 64 17.16 -16.62 13.88
C ARG A 64 17.15 -16.32 12.38
N VAL A 65 16.00 -16.00 11.86
CA VAL A 65 15.82 -15.52 10.49
C VAL A 65 15.19 -14.14 10.54
N ASN A 66 15.83 -13.16 9.93
CA ASN A 66 15.24 -11.83 9.81
C ASN A 66 14.08 -11.89 8.82
N GLY A 67 12.85 -11.74 9.36
CA GLY A 67 11.68 -11.47 8.55
C GLY A 67 11.74 -10.03 8.05
N MET A 68 11.66 -9.85 6.73
CA MET A 68 11.59 -8.51 6.12
C MET A 68 10.40 -8.46 5.17
N GLY A 69 9.68 -7.35 5.19
CA GLY A 69 8.57 -7.07 4.30
C GLY A 69 8.19 -5.62 4.33
N THR A 70 7.09 -5.34 3.70
CA THR A 70 6.54 -3.99 3.57
C THR A 70 5.15 -3.96 4.16
N GLY A 71 4.74 -2.79 4.65
CA GLY A 71 3.38 -2.50 5.06
C GLY A 71 2.89 -1.18 4.48
N VAL A 72 1.59 -0.99 4.49
CA VAL A 72 0.93 0.22 3.97
C VAL A 72 0.03 0.81 5.04
N VAL A 73 0.26 2.06 5.40
CA VAL A 73 -0.56 2.79 6.37
C VAL A 73 -1.92 3.11 5.76
N ILE A 74 -2.98 2.62 6.41
CA ILE A 74 -4.38 2.77 5.96
C ILE A 74 -5.22 3.67 6.88
N ASP A 75 -4.68 4.05 8.05
CA ASP A 75 -5.34 4.94 9.01
C ASP A 75 -4.29 5.80 9.73
N PRO A 76 -4.51 7.13 9.89
CA PRO A 76 -3.52 8.04 10.46
C PRO A 76 -3.15 7.71 11.91
N ARG A 77 -3.97 6.94 12.62
CA ARG A 77 -3.68 6.45 13.97
C ARG A 77 -2.60 5.38 14.00
N GLY A 78 -2.06 4.96 12.84
CA GLY A 78 -0.97 3.99 12.71
C GLY A 78 -1.43 2.55 12.44
N TYR A 79 -2.67 2.34 11.97
CA TYR A 79 -3.03 1.03 11.43
C TYR A 79 -2.43 0.86 10.04
N ALA A 80 -1.76 -0.26 9.84
CA ALA A 80 -1.16 -0.61 8.56
C ALA A 80 -1.54 -2.04 8.16
N VAL A 81 -1.66 -2.28 6.86
CA VAL A 81 -1.89 -3.61 6.29
C VAL A 81 -0.59 -4.16 5.72
N THR A 82 -0.41 -5.46 5.84
CA THR A 82 0.71 -6.22 5.27
C THR A 82 0.27 -7.65 4.96
N ASN A 83 1.15 -8.47 4.38
CA ASN A 83 0.90 -9.90 4.31
C ASN A 83 1.09 -10.57 5.67
N PHE A 84 0.28 -11.61 5.94
CA PHE A 84 0.40 -12.35 7.19
C PHE A 84 1.74 -13.06 7.32
N HIS A 85 2.25 -13.66 6.23
CA HIS A 85 3.54 -14.36 6.25
C HIS A 85 4.73 -13.45 6.61
N VAL A 86 4.61 -12.12 6.46
CA VAL A 86 5.64 -11.15 6.87
C VAL A 86 5.75 -11.10 8.40
N VAL A 87 4.62 -11.20 9.12
CA VAL A 87 4.53 -11.06 10.58
C VAL A 87 4.28 -12.38 11.31
N ASP A 88 4.05 -13.48 10.59
CA ASP A 88 3.83 -14.81 11.17
C ASP A 88 5.08 -15.32 11.89
N GLY A 89 4.93 -15.67 13.17
CA GLY A 89 6.04 -16.15 14.01
C GLY A 89 7.04 -15.07 14.42
N VAL A 90 6.77 -13.79 14.17
CA VAL A 90 7.58 -12.66 14.62
C VAL A 90 7.22 -12.31 16.06
N ARG A 91 8.20 -12.27 16.98
CA ARG A 91 7.98 -11.90 18.38
C ARG A 91 7.84 -10.40 18.58
N GLU A 92 8.75 -9.65 18.00
CA GLU A 92 8.78 -8.19 18.06
C GLU A 92 8.76 -7.65 16.64
N ILE A 93 7.71 -6.91 16.32
CA ILE A 93 7.55 -6.28 15.03
C ILE A 93 8.11 -4.85 15.15
N GLU A 94 9.14 -4.56 14.38
CA GLU A 94 9.68 -3.23 14.21
C GLU A 94 9.30 -2.67 12.85
N VAL A 95 8.96 -1.38 12.83
CA VAL A 95 8.55 -0.68 11.62
C VAL A 95 9.43 0.54 11.42
N THR A 96 10.12 0.60 10.28
CA THR A 96 10.82 1.81 9.85
C THR A 96 9.89 2.64 8.97
N LEU A 97 9.61 3.86 9.44
CA LEU A 97 8.79 4.84 8.73
C LEU A 97 9.59 5.51 7.60
N ALA A 98 8.91 6.16 6.66
CA ALA A 98 9.55 6.93 5.58
C ALA A 98 10.50 8.03 6.06
N SER A 99 10.35 8.48 7.30
CA SER A 99 11.28 9.42 7.96
C SER A 99 12.60 8.77 8.41
N GLY A 100 12.76 7.46 8.27
CA GLY A 100 13.89 6.67 8.79
C GLY A 100 13.76 6.33 10.29
N ARG A 101 12.70 6.76 10.97
CA ARG A 101 12.47 6.43 12.39
C ARG A 101 11.93 4.99 12.51
N THR A 102 12.58 4.20 13.34
CA THR A 102 12.08 2.86 13.71
C THR A 102 11.22 2.93 14.97
N VAL A 103 10.08 2.29 14.95
CA VAL A 103 9.10 2.23 16.04
C VAL A 103 8.56 0.82 16.19
N ALA A 104 8.13 0.47 17.38
CA ALA A 104 7.49 -0.82 17.64
C ALA A 104 6.10 -0.87 17.00
N ALA A 105 5.69 -2.07 16.63
CA ALA A 105 4.34 -2.36 16.19
C ALA A 105 3.84 -3.67 16.79
N ARG A 106 2.53 -3.87 16.79
CA ARG A 106 1.91 -5.10 17.26
C ARG A 106 0.92 -5.64 16.24
N LEU A 107 0.85 -6.95 16.13
CA LEU A 107 -0.19 -7.61 15.33
C LEU A 107 -1.54 -7.40 16.00
N ILE A 108 -2.52 -6.91 15.25
CA ILE A 108 -3.89 -6.72 15.71
C ILE A 108 -4.74 -7.93 15.36
N SER A 109 -4.76 -8.28 14.08
CA SER A 109 -5.55 -9.40 13.58
C SER A 109 -5.01 -9.84 12.22
N HIS A 110 -5.35 -11.07 11.82
CA HIS A 110 -4.90 -11.62 10.54
C HIS A 110 -5.91 -12.60 9.95
N ASP A 111 -5.80 -12.81 8.65
CA ASP A 111 -6.50 -13.87 7.92
C ASP A 111 -5.45 -14.72 7.17
N ARG A 112 -5.18 -15.90 7.68
CA ARG A 112 -4.19 -16.83 7.08
C ARG A 112 -4.58 -17.26 5.67
N ARG A 113 -5.89 -17.41 5.39
CA ARG A 113 -6.37 -17.87 4.08
C ARG A 113 -6.08 -16.88 2.97
N THR A 114 -6.22 -15.60 3.25
CA THR A 114 -5.98 -14.51 2.31
C THR A 114 -4.58 -13.91 2.44
N ASP A 115 -3.79 -14.38 3.43
CA ASP A 115 -2.45 -13.89 3.73
C ASP A 115 -2.41 -12.37 4.00
N LEU A 116 -3.41 -11.86 4.71
CA LEU A 116 -3.46 -10.46 5.13
C LEU A 116 -3.39 -10.33 6.65
N ALA A 117 -2.69 -9.30 7.10
CA ALA A 117 -2.60 -8.93 8.50
C ALA A 117 -2.75 -7.43 8.68
N VAL A 118 -3.32 -7.02 9.81
CA VAL A 118 -3.37 -5.64 10.26
C VAL A 118 -2.45 -5.51 11.46
N ILE A 119 -1.54 -4.54 11.39
CA ILE A 119 -0.65 -4.18 12.50
C ILE A 119 -0.98 -2.79 13.00
N LYS A 120 -0.67 -2.52 14.26
CA LYS A 120 -0.75 -1.20 14.89
C LYS A 120 0.65 -0.72 15.19
N ILE A 121 1.05 0.36 14.55
CA ILE A 121 2.32 1.06 14.76
C ILE A 121 2.16 1.97 15.96
N ASP A 122 3.09 1.91 16.91
CA ASP A 122 3.10 2.73 18.12
C ASP A 122 3.67 4.11 17.80
N THR A 123 2.78 5.05 17.49
CA THR A 123 3.13 6.43 17.18
C THR A 123 2.17 7.40 17.87
N VAL A 124 2.71 8.55 18.26
CA VAL A 124 1.92 9.66 18.81
C VAL A 124 1.44 10.58 17.68
N ASP A 125 2.30 10.77 16.67
CA ASP A 125 2.00 11.65 15.54
C ASP A 125 1.17 10.89 14.50
N PRO A 126 0.18 11.55 13.85
CA PRO A 126 -0.55 10.97 12.74
C PRO A 126 0.39 10.57 11.59
N LEU A 127 0.20 9.36 11.05
CA LEU A 127 0.96 8.89 9.90
C LEU A 127 0.28 9.24 8.58
N PRO A 128 1.06 9.49 7.51
CA PRO A 128 0.54 9.61 6.16
C PRO A 128 -0.21 8.32 5.75
N VAL A 129 -1.37 8.48 5.14
CA VAL A 129 -2.23 7.37 4.70
C VAL A 129 -2.15 7.22 3.19
N ILE A 130 -2.15 5.99 2.71
CA ILE A 130 -2.19 5.68 1.28
C ILE A 130 -3.50 6.16 0.65
N GLN A 131 -3.42 6.69 -0.54
CA GLN A 131 -4.61 6.93 -1.34
C GLN A 131 -5.12 5.61 -1.91
N LEU A 132 -6.40 5.30 -1.66
CA LEU A 132 -7.04 4.08 -2.16
C LEU A 132 -7.63 4.32 -3.55
N GLY A 133 -7.34 3.41 -4.47
CA GLY A 133 -8.02 3.28 -5.74
C GLY A 133 -9.16 2.26 -5.67
N THR A 134 -9.53 1.71 -6.81
CA THR A 134 -10.44 0.58 -6.94
C THR A 134 -9.80 -0.53 -7.77
N SER A 135 -10.25 -1.77 -7.57
CA SER A 135 -9.82 -2.91 -8.38
C SER A 135 -10.92 -3.46 -9.30
N ASP A 136 -12.11 -2.84 -9.28
CA ASP A 136 -13.26 -3.33 -10.07
C ASP A 136 -13.22 -2.91 -11.54
N ASP A 137 -12.47 -1.85 -11.90
CA ASP A 137 -12.38 -1.26 -13.24
C ASP A 137 -11.02 -1.42 -13.91
N LEU A 138 -10.14 -2.24 -13.35
CA LEU A 138 -8.78 -2.44 -13.85
C LEU A 138 -8.75 -3.03 -15.26
N LEU A 139 -7.83 -2.52 -16.10
CA LEU A 139 -7.64 -2.99 -17.46
C LEU A 139 -6.28 -3.68 -17.62
N THR A 140 -6.27 -4.82 -18.31
CA THR A 140 -5.00 -5.45 -18.72
C THR A 140 -4.20 -4.49 -19.62
N GLY A 141 -2.93 -4.29 -19.31
CA GLY A 141 -2.05 -3.34 -20.00
C GLY A 141 -1.85 -2.02 -19.25
N GLU A 142 -2.62 -1.72 -18.20
CA GLU A 142 -2.38 -0.55 -17.35
C GLU A 142 -1.00 -0.57 -16.71
N THR A 143 -0.33 0.58 -16.67
CA THR A 143 0.95 0.73 -15.96
C THR A 143 0.73 0.65 -14.47
N VAL A 144 1.53 -0.19 -13.80
CA VAL A 144 1.53 -0.35 -12.35
C VAL A 144 2.92 -0.18 -11.77
N LEU A 145 2.96 0.21 -10.50
CA LEU A 145 4.18 0.42 -9.71
C LEU A 145 4.08 -0.41 -8.43
N ALA A 146 5.04 -1.29 -8.20
CA ALA A 146 5.14 -2.00 -6.93
C ALA A 146 6.20 -1.31 -6.06
N LEU A 147 5.79 -0.90 -4.86
CA LEU A 147 6.66 -0.26 -3.88
C LEU A 147 6.96 -1.22 -2.73
N GLY A 148 8.17 -1.10 -2.16
CA GLY A 148 8.52 -1.85 -0.97
C GLY A 148 10.02 -1.79 -0.64
N ASN A 149 10.43 -2.68 0.25
CA ASN A 149 11.80 -2.82 0.72
C ASN A 149 12.41 -4.13 0.19
N ALA A 150 12.58 -4.24 -1.12
CA ALA A 150 13.16 -5.45 -1.69
C ALA A 150 14.64 -5.60 -1.23
N PHE A 151 14.96 -6.75 -0.63
CA PHE A 151 16.33 -7.09 -0.17
C PHE A 151 16.94 -6.11 0.85
N GLY A 152 16.14 -5.39 1.62
CA GLY A 152 16.61 -4.40 2.60
C GLY A 152 17.02 -3.05 1.98
N TYR A 153 16.80 -2.86 0.68
CA TYR A 153 16.96 -1.57 0.01
C TYR A 153 15.66 -0.78 0.14
N GLU A 154 15.63 0.12 1.12
CA GLU A 154 14.46 0.97 1.40
C GLU A 154 13.97 1.70 0.14
N HIS A 155 12.62 1.81 0.02
CA HIS A 155 11.96 2.51 -1.07
C HIS A 155 12.27 1.98 -2.48
N THR A 156 12.46 0.67 -2.63
CA THR A 156 12.60 0.04 -3.95
C THR A 156 11.27 0.15 -4.72
N VAL A 157 11.37 0.58 -5.96
CA VAL A 157 10.23 0.68 -6.88
C VAL A 157 10.48 -0.19 -8.10
N THR A 158 9.51 -1.02 -8.44
CA THR A 158 9.50 -1.72 -9.73
C THR A 158 8.28 -1.30 -10.54
N ARG A 159 8.43 -1.29 -11.86
CA ARG A 159 7.37 -0.89 -12.79
C ARG A 159 7.02 -2.07 -13.69
N GLY A 160 5.76 -2.20 -14.01
CA GLY A 160 5.22 -3.17 -14.96
C GLY A 160 3.85 -2.75 -15.46
N ILE A 161 3.12 -3.74 -15.92
CA ILE A 161 1.71 -3.60 -16.35
C ILE A 161 0.85 -4.65 -15.63
N ILE A 162 -0.46 -4.47 -15.65
CA ILE A 162 -1.42 -5.54 -15.36
C ILE A 162 -1.35 -6.54 -16.50
N SER A 163 -0.80 -7.71 -16.23
CA SER A 163 -0.65 -8.79 -17.24
C SER A 163 -1.94 -9.61 -17.38
N ALA A 164 -2.69 -9.78 -16.28
CA ALA A 164 -3.98 -10.45 -16.25
C ALA A 164 -4.73 -10.16 -14.95
N LEU A 165 -6.04 -10.41 -14.94
CA LEU A 165 -6.92 -10.29 -13.79
C LEU A 165 -7.50 -11.66 -13.41
N HIS A 166 -8.07 -11.73 -12.20
CA HIS A 166 -8.82 -12.91 -11.71
C HIS A 166 -8.00 -14.20 -11.71
N ARG A 167 -6.71 -14.12 -11.29
CA ARG A 167 -5.83 -15.30 -11.25
C ARG A 167 -5.99 -16.07 -9.95
N ASN A 168 -6.15 -17.39 -10.08
CA ASN A 168 -6.11 -18.31 -8.96
C ASN A 168 -4.77 -19.05 -8.98
N VAL A 169 -4.06 -19.06 -7.85
CA VAL A 169 -2.70 -19.60 -7.74
C VAL A 169 -2.59 -20.53 -6.54
N ASP A 170 -2.28 -21.78 -6.79
CA ASP A 170 -1.96 -22.76 -5.76
C ASP A 170 -0.47 -22.68 -5.44
N VAL A 171 -0.13 -22.27 -4.21
CA VAL A 171 1.25 -22.11 -3.74
C VAL A 171 1.73 -23.36 -3.02
N SER A 172 0.83 -23.99 -2.26
CA SER A 172 1.06 -25.23 -1.53
C SER A 172 -0.25 -26.02 -1.41
N PRO A 173 -0.23 -27.27 -0.93
CA PRO A 173 -1.46 -28.03 -0.69
C PRO A 173 -2.44 -27.34 0.27
N THR A 174 -1.93 -26.43 1.11
CA THR A 174 -2.72 -25.73 2.15
C THR A 174 -2.91 -24.23 1.88
N GLN A 175 -2.23 -23.66 0.88
CA GLN A 175 -2.30 -22.25 0.54
C GLN A 175 -2.68 -22.02 -0.91
N ARG A 176 -3.84 -21.44 -1.13
CA ARG A 176 -4.36 -21.01 -2.42
C ARG A 176 -4.79 -19.55 -2.35
N TYR A 177 -4.35 -18.79 -3.31
CA TYR A 177 -4.83 -17.41 -3.51
C TYR A 177 -5.86 -17.40 -4.65
N GLU A 178 -6.89 -16.61 -4.47
CA GLU A 178 -7.98 -16.47 -5.44
C GLU A 178 -8.08 -15.01 -5.88
N ASP A 179 -8.53 -14.79 -7.10
CA ASP A 179 -8.84 -13.47 -7.66
C ASP A 179 -7.67 -12.48 -7.64
N LEU A 180 -6.44 -12.93 -7.91
CA LEU A 180 -5.26 -12.07 -7.90
C LEU A 180 -5.14 -11.23 -9.17
N ILE A 181 -4.56 -10.04 -9.03
CA ILE A 181 -3.99 -9.24 -10.11
C ILE A 181 -2.63 -9.85 -10.46
N GLN A 182 -2.40 -10.19 -11.73
CA GLN A 182 -1.09 -10.58 -12.24
C GLN A 182 -0.39 -9.39 -12.87
N THR A 183 0.91 -9.20 -12.56
CA THR A 183 1.76 -8.15 -13.12
C THR A 183 3.12 -8.69 -13.52
N ASP A 184 3.80 -8.02 -14.45
CA ASP A 184 5.21 -8.25 -14.79
C ASP A 184 6.15 -7.33 -14.01
N ALA A 185 5.63 -6.42 -13.18
CA ALA A 185 6.44 -5.73 -12.19
C ALA A 185 7.14 -6.74 -11.29
N SER A 186 8.43 -6.55 -11.03
CA SER A 186 9.20 -7.49 -10.22
C SER A 186 8.71 -7.50 -8.78
N ILE A 187 8.10 -8.60 -8.35
CA ILE A 187 7.71 -8.87 -6.97
C ILE A 187 8.72 -9.85 -6.40
N ASN A 188 9.45 -9.42 -5.35
CA ASN A 188 10.52 -10.16 -4.70
C ASN A 188 10.34 -10.13 -3.17
N PRO A 189 10.99 -11.03 -2.43
CA PRO A 189 11.05 -10.93 -0.97
C PRO A 189 11.47 -9.53 -0.54
N GLY A 190 10.65 -8.92 0.31
CA GLY A 190 10.81 -7.55 0.82
C GLY A 190 9.77 -6.57 0.29
N ASN A 191 9.27 -6.66 -0.94
CA ASN A 191 8.11 -5.84 -1.38
C ASN A 191 6.75 -6.53 -1.16
N SER A 192 6.73 -7.76 -0.64
CA SER A 192 5.51 -8.40 -0.12
C SER A 192 4.89 -7.58 0.98
N GLY A 193 3.57 -7.39 0.95
CA GLY A 193 2.81 -6.54 1.86
C GLY A 193 2.82 -5.06 1.49
N GLY A 194 3.65 -4.65 0.53
CA GLY A 194 3.67 -3.30 -0.04
C GLY A 194 2.57 -3.07 -1.07
N PRO A 195 2.31 -1.83 -1.45
CA PRO A 195 1.26 -1.50 -2.38
C PRO A 195 1.64 -1.80 -3.83
N LEU A 196 0.68 -2.28 -4.61
CA LEU A 196 0.63 -2.12 -6.05
C LEU A 196 -0.16 -0.85 -6.34
N LEU A 197 0.46 0.11 -7.04
CA LEU A 197 -0.15 1.41 -7.37
C LEU A 197 -0.49 1.49 -8.85
N ASN A 198 -1.53 2.23 -9.16
CA ASN A 198 -1.78 2.71 -10.51
C ASN A 198 -0.91 3.96 -10.83
N ILE A 199 -1.02 4.48 -12.04
CA ILE A 199 -0.22 5.64 -12.50
C ILE A 199 -0.57 6.95 -11.76
N ASN A 200 -1.70 7.02 -11.07
CA ASN A 200 -2.12 8.17 -10.26
C ASN A 200 -1.53 8.11 -8.83
N GLY A 201 -0.88 7.00 -8.43
CA GLY A 201 -0.36 6.79 -7.08
C GLY A 201 -1.39 6.24 -6.12
N GLU A 202 -2.52 5.74 -6.61
CA GLU A 202 -3.56 5.10 -5.82
C GLU A 202 -3.26 3.60 -5.67
N MET A 203 -3.45 3.06 -4.48
CA MET A 203 -3.27 1.64 -4.21
C MET A 203 -4.43 0.84 -4.81
N ILE A 204 -4.09 -0.07 -5.74
CA ILE A 204 -5.02 -1.00 -6.39
C ILE A 204 -4.87 -2.44 -5.90
N GLY A 205 -3.84 -2.71 -5.09
CA GLY A 205 -3.62 -4.03 -4.50
C GLY A 205 -2.46 -4.06 -3.52
N ILE A 206 -2.30 -5.22 -2.86
CA ILE A 206 -1.17 -5.54 -1.97
C ILE A 206 -0.32 -6.62 -2.66
N ASN A 207 0.97 -6.34 -2.86
CA ASN A 207 1.93 -7.26 -3.47
C ASN A 207 2.07 -8.54 -2.64
N VAL A 208 2.09 -9.69 -3.31
CA VAL A 208 2.34 -10.97 -2.66
C VAL A 208 3.36 -11.78 -3.44
N ALA A 209 4.45 -12.21 -2.79
CA ALA A 209 5.46 -13.08 -3.40
C ALA A 209 4.99 -14.54 -3.35
N VAL A 210 4.39 -15.01 -4.43
CA VAL A 210 3.76 -16.33 -4.50
C VAL A 210 4.75 -17.42 -4.95
N ARG A 211 5.75 -17.08 -5.75
CA ARG A 211 6.68 -18.06 -6.32
C ARG A 211 8.07 -17.49 -6.51
N ALA A 212 9.02 -17.96 -5.73
CA ALA A 212 10.43 -17.62 -5.95
C ALA A 212 10.91 -18.19 -7.30
N GLY A 213 11.53 -17.34 -8.13
CA GLY A 213 12.20 -17.77 -9.37
C GLY A 213 11.37 -17.70 -10.65
N ALA A 214 10.09 -17.31 -10.61
CA ALA A 214 9.32 -17.01 -11.82
C ALA A 214 9.63 -15.58 -12.28
N GLN A 215 10.46 -15.41 -13.30
CA GLN A 215 10.76 -14.10 -13.86
C GLN A 215 9.53 -13.53 -14.61
N GLY A 216 9.22 -12.25 -14.38
CA GLY A 216 8.15 -11.55 -15.08
C GLY A 216 6.72 -11.98 -14.65
N ILE A 217 6.58 -12.67 -13.51
CA ILE A 217 5.27 -13.06 -12.96
C ILE A 217 5.23 -12.65 -11.50
N GLY A 218 4.51 -11.57 -11.23
CA GLY A 218 4.17 -11.08 -9.90
C GLY A 218 2.67 -11.12 -9.68
N PHE A 219 2.26 -11.05 -8.42
CA PHE A 219 0.84 -11.04 -8.04
C PHE A 219 0.55 -9.99 -6.98
N ALA A 220 -0.70 -9.52 -6.95
CA ALA A 220 -1.21 -8.67 -5.89
C ALA A 220 -2.65 -9.05 -5.54
N ILE A 221 -2.99 -8.91 -4.26
CA ILE A 221 -4.37 -9.06 -3.76
C ILE A 221 -5.10 -7.76 -4.08
N PRO A 222 -6.25 -7.80 -4.79
CA PRO A 222 -7.01 -6.62 -5.19
C PRO A 222 -7.43 -5.76 -3.99
N VAL A 223 -7.38 -4.42 -4.12
CA VAL A 223 -7.65 -3.48 -3.03
C VAL A 223 -9.05 -3.63 -2.43
N ASP A 224 -10.07 -3.89 -3.26
CA ASP A 224 -11.45 -4.07 -2.76
C ASP A 224 -11.58 -5.34 -1.90
N SER A 225 -10.83 -6.39 -2.23
CA SER A 225 -10.70 -7.58 -1.37
C SER A 225 -9.95 -7.28 -0.09
N VAL A 226 -8.85 -6.51 -0.16
CA VAL A 226 -8.09 -6.05 1.02
C VAL A 226 -9.00 -5.28 1.97
N LEU A 227 -9.74 -4.28 1.48
CA LEU A 227 -10.61 -3.44 2.31
C LEU A 227 -11.72 -4.23 2.98
N ARG A 228 -12.36 -5.17 2.26
CA ARG A 228 -13.39 -6.05 2.81
C ARG A 228 -12.85 -6.91 3.96
N ILE A 229 -11.65 -7.47 3.79
CA ILE A 229 -11.00 -8.31 4.80
C ILE A 229 -10.56 -7.47 6.00
N VAL A 230 -9.88 -6.35 5.77
CA VAL A 230 -9.41 -5.43 6.82
C VAL A 230 -10.58 -4.92 7.67
N THR A 231 -11.69 -4.54 7.03
CA THR A 231 -12.91 -4.11 7.75
C THR A 231 -13.41 -5.20 8.68
N ARG A 232 -13.41 -6.47 8.24
CA ARG A 232 -13.77 -7.60 9.07
C ARG A 232 -12.78 -7.80 10.22
N LEU A 233 -11.48 -7.78 9.95
CA LEU A 233 -10.43 -7.97 10.96
C LEU A 233 -10.50 -6.91 12.06
N LEU A 234 -10.70 -5.64 11.70
CA LEU A 234 -10.85 -4.55 12.67
C LEU A 234 -12.17 -4.61 13.44
N SER A 235 -13.23 -5.17 12.85
CA SER A 235 -14.52 -5.35 13.53
C SER A 235 -14.43 -6.43 14.61
N ILE A 236 -13.69 -7.52 14.36
CA ILE A 236 -13.44 -8.57 15.35
C ILE A 236 -12.66 -7.99 16.54
N GLU A 237 -11.61 -7.21 16.29
CA GLU A 237 -10.85 -6.55 17.37
C GLU A 237 -11.76 -5.67 18.25
N ARG A 238 -12.62 -4.87 17.62
CA ARG A 238 -13.56 -3.99 18.38
C ARG A 238 -14.53 -4.78 19.26
N ILE A 239 -14.98 -5.95 18.81
CA ILE A 239 -15.87 -6.82 19.58
C ILE A 239 -15.10 -7.46 20.74
N ASP A 240 -13.90 -7.99 20.49
CA ASP A 240 -13.11 -8.71 21.48
C ASP A 240 -12.53 -7.81 22.57
N HIS A 241 -12.26 -6.53 22.27
CA HIS A 241 -11.72 -5.56 23.24
C HIS A 241 -12.77 -4.62 23.84
N THR A 242 -14.01 -4.65 23.36
CA THR A 242 -15.10 -3.84 23.91
C THR A 242 -16.11 -4.75 24.63
N TRP A 243 -15.85 -5.00 25.91
CA TRP A 243 -16.84 -5.69 26.74
C TRP A 243 -18.00 -4.74 27.06
N HIS A 244 -19.19 -5.04 26.52
CA HIS A 244 -20.40 -4.24 26.72
C HIS A 244 -21.26 -4.76 27.88
N GLY A 245 -20.84 -5.83 28.57
CA GLY A 245 -21.57 -6.41 29.70
C GLY A 245 -22.87 -7.13 29.34
N LEU A 246 -23.15 -7.30 28.05
CA LEU A 246 -24.37 -7.98 27.59
C LEU A 246 -24.06 -9.45 27.28
N VAL A 247 -24.83 -10.35 27.85
CA VAL A 247 -24.86 -11.76 27.47
C VAL A 247 -26.06 -11.98 26.56
N CYS A 248 -25.82 -12.47 25.35
CA CYS A 248 -26.88 -12.70 24.37
C CYS A 248 -27.00 -14.20 24.07
N ARG A 249 -28.24 -14.69 24.00
CA ARG A 249 -28.54 -16.03 23.53
C ARG A 249 -29.32 -15.97 22.23
N THR A 250 -28.98 -16.82 21.29
CA THR A 250 -29.75 -16.97 20.05
C THR A 250 -31.11 -17.56 20.37
N CYS A 251 -32.17 -16.89 19.97
CA CYS A 251 -33.53 -17.34 20.13
C CYS A 251 -34.27 -17.24 18.77
N GLY A 252 -34.45 -18.40 18.12
CA GLY A 252 -35.09 -18.44 16.80
C GLY A 252 -34.33 -17.62 15.75
N THR A 253 -34.96 -16.61 15.17
CA THR A 253 -34.34 -15.71 14.18
C THR A 253 -33.74 -14.43 14.79
N GLY A 254 -33.67 -14.34 16.14
CA GLY A 254 -33.18 -13.16 16.85
C GLY A 254 -32.20 -13.50 17.96
N ALA A 255 -31.64 -12.46 18.60
CA ALA A 255 -30.84 -12.55 19.81
C ALA A 255 -31.60 -11.95 20.99
N MET A 256 -31.60 -12.62 22.14
CA MET A 256 -32.22 -12.15 23.39
C MET A 256 -31.08 -11.80 24.37
N ILE A 257 -31.18 -10.64 25.03
CA ILE A 257 -30.25 -10.22 26.07
C ILE A 257 -30.65 -10.95 27.37
N GLU A 258 -29.69 -11.64 28.00
CA GLU A 258 -29.84 -12.17 29.34
C GLU A 258 -29.38 -11.11 30.33
N THR A 259 -30.23 -10.77 31.30
CA THR A 259 -29.92 -9.83 32.40
C THR A 259 -29.49 -10.60 33.64
#